data_ba0e990cc40c645c5cfcc06dcab66832
#
_entry.id   ba0e990cc40c645c5cfcc06dcab66832
#
_cell.length_a   1.000
_cell.length_b   1.000
_cell.length_c   1.000
_cell.angle_alpha   90.00
_cell.angle_beta   90.00
_cell.angle_gamma   90.00
#
_symmetry.space_group_name_H-M   'P 1'
#
loop_
_entity.id
_entity.type
_entity.pdbx_description
1 polymer ?
#
loop_
_entity_poly.entity_id
_entity_poly.type
_entity_poly.pdbx_seq_one_letter_code
_entity_poly.pdbx_strand_id
1 'polypeptide(L)'
;LVGSEMCIRDRAFLANLPLGLASGMGLNAFFVYTACFNFGLSYANALVLVLLDGIVFIILTVTGIRAKLFAAIPDAVRMAIPAGIGLFIAFLGLQNAGLIVNDESTLVNLASFNVLNGNASWATIMPKIVTIAALVIIAVLSVRKIKGSVLWGILGGTVIYYVLGFTIPGFYDGFFEGMTLNPFAAFGDWASMSFGKVFTQGFDFSHYLANHTTADLVLIIATTALAFCMVDMFDTLGTLYGACSRGDMLDENGQVPNFEKAMLSDALATCVGAVCGTSTVTTFVESSSGVAEGGRTGLSSFTTGCLFFVAMFLSPIAALIPGSATAAALIYVGVLMMGGVAKIDWNDISVAVPAFLTIAFMSFAYNISYGTVSYTHLT
;
A
#
# COMPACT_ATOMS: atom_id res chain seq x y z
N LEU A 1 3.25 -11.55 4.65
CA LEU A 1 3.14 -12.45 3.49
C LEU A 1 2.16 -13.59 3.73
N VAL A 2 2.24 -14.31 4.87
CA VAL A 2 1.36 -15.47 5.16
C VAL A 2 -0.13 -15.09 5.15
N GLY A 3 -0.50 -14.01 5.84
CA GLY A 3 -1.89 -13.54 5.85
C GLY A 3 -2.38 -13.12 4.47
N SER A 4 -1.56 -12.42 3.71
CA SER A 4 -1.89 -11.97 2.36
C SER A 4 -2.10 -13.13 1.39
N GLU A 5 -1.34 -14.22 1.49
CA GLU A 5 -1.47 -15.40 0.62
C GLU A 5 -2.84 -16.06 0.75
N MET A 6 -3.30 -16.29 1.98
CA MET A 6 -4.62 -16.88 2.21
C MET A 6 -5.74 -16.01 1.66
N CYS A 7 -5.63 -14.69 1.83
CA CYS A 7 -6.60 -13.71 1.38
C CYS A 7 -6.67 -13.57 -0.15
N ILE A 8 -5.53 -13.73 -0.85
CA ILE A 8 -5.47 -13.68 -2.31
C ILE A 8 -6.25 -14.84 -2.92
N ARG A 9 -6.26 -16.02 -2.30
CA ARG A 9 -7.11 -17.15 -2.76
C ARG A 9 -8.58 -16.78 -2.71
N ASP A 10 -9.05 -16.15 -1.65
CA ASP A 10 -10.44 -15.74 -1.53
C ASP A 10 -10.83 -14.76 -2.65
N ARG A 11 -9.95 -13.81 -2.98
CA ARG A 11 -10.16 -12.91 -4.12
C ARG A 11 -10.22 -13.65 -5.46
N ALA A 12 -9.35 -14.62 -5.65
CA ALA A 12 -9.30 -15.41 -6.88
C ALA A 12 -10.59 -16.22 -7.11
N PHE A 13 -11.09 -16.86 -6.07
CA PHE A 13 -12.26 -17.75 -6.17
C PHE A 13 -13.60 -17.02 -6.04
N LEU A 14 -13.70 -16.02 -5.13
CA LEU A 14 -14.96 -15.32 -4.90
C LEU A 14 -15.25 -14.26 -5.97
N ALA A 15 -14.26 -13.43 -6.29
CA ALA A 15 -14.45 -12.28 -7.17
C ALA A 15 -13.97 -12.51 -8.61
N ASN A 16 -13.09 -13.48 -8.84
CA ASN A 16 -12.45 -13.73 -10.14
C ASN A 16 -11.78 -12.49 -10.74
N LEU A 17 -11.10 -11.70 -9.90
CA LEU A 17 -10.39 -10.49 -10.31
C LEU A 17 -8.86 -10.69 -10.23
N PRO A 18 -8.07 -10.08 -11.15
CA PRO A 18 -6.61 -10.25 -11.22
C PRO A 18 -5.87 -9.36 -10.21
N LEU A 19 -6.42 -9.21 -9.01
CA LEU A 19 -5.92 -8.25 -8.02
C LEU A 19 -5.47 -8.97 -6.76
N GLY A 20 -4.22 -8.78 -6.38
CA GLY A 20 -3.67 -9.29 -5.14
C GLY A 20 -4.17 -8.50 -3.93
N LEU A 21 -4.13 -9.13 -2.77
CA LEU A 21 -4.43 -8.55 -1.47
C LEU A 21 -3.16 -8.54 -0.63
N ALA A 22 -2.87 -7.42 0.01
CA ALA A 22 -1.78 -7.30 0.95
C ALA A 22 -2.07 -6.19 1.96
N SER A 23 -1.26 -6.08 3.01
CA SER A 23 -1.41 -4.98 3.97
C SER A 23 -1.11 -3.65 3.29
N GLY A 24 -2.06 -2.71 3.33
CA GLY A 24 -1.94 -1.39 2.73
C GLY A 24 -0.83 -0.56 3.37
N MET A 25 0.04 0.09 2.57
CA MET A 25 1.16 0.87 3.12
C MET A 25 0.70 2.03 4.01
N GLY A 26 -0.34 2.75 3.60
CA GLY A 26 -0.92 3.84 4.40
C GLY A 26 -1.51 3.34 5.71
N LEU A 27 -2.18 2.19 5.68
CA LEU A 27 -2.75 1.53 6.86
C LEU A 27 -1.66 0.96 7.77
N ASN A 28 -0.56 0.46 7.24
CA ASN A 28 0.63 0.07 8.03
C ASN A 28 1.19 1.27 8.80
N ALA A 29 1.32 2.41 8.13
CA ALA A 29 1.80 3.64 8.77
C ALA A 29 0.83 4.10 9.86
N PHE A 30 -0.47 4.10 9.61
CA PHE A 30 -1.48 4.43 10.60
C PHE A 30 -1.47 3.47 11.80
N PHE A 31 -1.34 2.16 11.54
CA PHE A 31 -1.22 1.13 12.57
C PHE A 31 -0.03 1.39 13.49
N VAL A 32 1.16 1.60 12.92
CA VAL A 32 2.39 1.75 13.70
C VAL A 32 2.45 3.13 14.36
N TYR A 33 2.35 4.20 13.58
CA TYR A 33 2.58 5.55 14.08
C TYR A 33 1.41 6.09 14.88
N THR A 34 0.18 5.84 14.45
CA THR A 34 -0.99 6.39 15.14
C THR A 34 -1.47 5.45 16.24
N ALA A 35 -1.74 4.18 15.95
CA ALA A 35 -2.30 3.29 16.96
C ALA A 35 -1.27 2.87 18.01
N CYS A 36 -0.05 2.46 17.60
CA CYS A 36 0.94 2.00 18.57
C CYS A 36 1.70 3.16 19.23
N PHE A 37 2.28 4.09 18.46
CA PHE A 37 3.13 5.13 19.05
C PHE A 37 2.32 6.30 19.62
N ASN A 38 1.33 6.82 18.91
CA ASN A 38 0.62 8.04 19.33
C ASN A 38 -0.42 7.73 20.41
N PHE A 39 -1.16 6.64 20.28
CA PHE A 39 -2.16 6.23 21.28
C PHE A 39 -1.59 5.33 22.37
N GLY A 40 -0.34 4.84 22.24
CA GLY A 40 0.30 3.99 23.24
C GLY A 40 -0.28 2.57 23.34
N LEU A 41 -0.96 2.10 22.30
CA LEU A 41 -1.51 0.75 22.25
C LEU A 41 -0.37 -0.25 21.97
N SER A 42 -0.45 -1.43 22.59
CA SER A 42 0.47 -2.52 22.23
C SER A 42 0.19 -3.01 20.81
N TYR A 43 1.18 -3.65 20.18
CA TYR A 43 1.00 -4.28 18.87
C TYR A 43 -0.22 -5.21 18.84
N ALA A 44 -0.39 -6.03 19.89
CA ALA A 44 -1.51 -6.96 19.99
C ALA A 44 -2.87 -6.24 20.15
N ASN A 45 -2.93 -5.14 20.93
CA ASN A 45 -4.14 -4.30 21.04
C ASN A 45 -4.51 -3.67 19.69
N ALA A 46 -3.51 -3.19 18.93
CA ALA A 46 -3.74 -2.63 17.60
C ALA A 46 -4.28 -3.68 16.62
N LEU A 47 -3.88 -4.97 16.74
CA LEU A 47 -4.47 -6.07 15.95
C LEU A 47 -5.96 -6.30 16.26
N VAL A 48 -6.42 -6.03 17.49
CA VAL A 48 -7.86 -6.08 17.81
C VAL A 48 -8.63 -5.00 17.06
N LEU A 49 -8.05 -3.80 16.90
CA LEU A 49 -8.67 -2.74 16.11
C LEU A 49 -8.82 -3.16 14.63
N VAL A 50 -7.81 -3.82 14.07
CA VAL A 50 -7.86 -4.37 12.71
C VAL A 50 -8.91 -5.48 12.59
N LEU A 51 -9.03 -6.35 13.62
CA LEU A 51 -10.06 -7.39 13.64
C LEU A 51 -11.46 -6.77 13.70
N LEU A 52 -11.66 -5.74 14.53
CA LEU A 52 -12.91 -5.00 14.61
C LEU A 52 -13.26 -4.31 13.29
N ASP A 53 -12.27 -3.70 12.64
CA ASP A 53 -12.39 -3.12 11.31
C ASP A 53 -12.91 -4.16 10.31
N GLY A 54 -12.27 -5.32 10.20
CA GLY A 54 -12.70 -6.40 9.32
C GLY A 54 -14.13 -6.89 9.61
N ILE A 55 -14.52 -7.00 10.89
CA ILE A 55 -15.88 -7.40 11.28
C ILE A 55 -16.90 -6.33 10.86
N VAL A 56 -16.64 -5.06 11.15
CA VAL A 56 -17.50 -3.94 10.72
C VAL A 56 -17.61 -3.92 9.19
N PHE A 57 -16.50 -4.16 8.50
CA PHE A 57 -16.44 -4.21 7.08
C PHE A 57 -17.28 -5.35 6.46
N ILE A 58 -17.28 -6.54 7.08
CA ILE A 58 -18.18 -7.65 6.70
C ILE A 58 -19.64 -7.23 6.86
N ILE A 59 -19.99 -6.65 8.01
CA ILE A 59 -21.37 -6.22 8.29
C ILE A 59 -21.84 -5.18 7.27
N LEU A 60 -21.02 -4.17 6.98
CA LEU A 60 -21.33 -3.12 5.99
C LEU A 60 -21.47 -3.70 4.57
N THR A 61 -20.69 -4.72 4.24
CA THR A 61 -20.76 -5.38 2.93
C THR A 61 -22.02 -6.22 2.80
N VAL A 62 -22.30 -7.08 3.77
CA VAL A 62 -23.48 -7.97 3.77
C VAL A 62 -24.80 -7.18 3.82
N THR A 63 -24.83 -6.05 4.53
CA THR A 63 -26.00 -5.16 4.57
C THR A 63 -26.19 -4.32 3.31
N GLY A 64 -25.24 -4.33 2.38
CA GLY A 64 -25.27 -3.54 1.16
C GLY A 64 -25.09 -2.01 1.38
N ILE A 65 -24.79 -1.59 2.60
CA ILE A 65 -24.57 -0.17 2.94
C ILE A 65 -23.36 0.38 2.15
N ARG A 66 -22.30 -0.41 1.97
CA ARG A 66 -21.11 0.00 1.21
C ARG A 66 -21.42 0.34 -0.25
N ALA A 67 -22.25 -0.46 -0.91
CA ALA A 67 -22.65 -0.17 -2.29
C ALA A 67 -23.42 1.16 -2.38
N LYS A 68 -24.26 1.45 -1.39
CA LYS A 68 -24.98 2.74 -1.29
C LYS A 68 -24.04 3.90 -1.02
N LEU A 69 -23.07 3.72 -0.11
CA LEU A 69 -22.05 4.74 0.18
C LEU A 69 -21.22 5.05 -1.09
N PHE A 70 -20.80 4.02 -1.81
CA PHE A 70 -20.07 4.21 -3.07
C PHE A 70 -20.92 4.91 -4.14
N ALA A 71 -22.20 4.53 -4.26
CA ALA A 71 -23.11 5.19 -5.19
C ALA A 71 -23.39 6.67 -4.85
N ALA A 72 -23.25 7.04 -3.57
CA ALA A 72 -23.39 8.43 -3.11
C ALA A 72 -22.15 9.29 -3.41
N ILE A 73 -21.00 8.70 -3.74
CA ILE A 73 -19.79 9.45 -4.09
C ILE A 73 -19.97 10.02 -5.52
N PRO A 74 -19.85 11.33 -5.72
CA PRO A 74 -19.92 11.94 -7.05
C PRO A 74 -18.86 11.42 -8.01
N ASP A 75 -19.18 11.35 -9.28
CA ASP A 75 -18.30 10.78 -10.33
C ASP A 75 -16.94 11.50 -10.41
N ALA A 76 -16.90 12.79 -10.17
CA ALA A 76 -15.67 13.59 -10.13
C ALA A 76 -14.67 13.03 -9.09
N VAL A 77 -15.15 12.76 -7.87
CA VAL A 77 -14.33 12.24 -6.79
C VAL A 77 -13.96 10.79 -7.07
N ARG A 78 -14.89 10.00 -7.56
CA ARG A 78 -14.67 8.60 -7.93
C ARG A 78 -13.56 8.44 -8.96
N MET A 79 -13.45 9.39 -9.91
CA MET A 79 -12.34 9.44 -10.88
C MET A 79 -11.05 9.99 -10.28
N ALA A 80 -11.14 10.88 -9.29
CA ALA A 80 -9.98 11.49 -8.64
C ALA A 80 -9.29 10.55 -7.64
N ILE A 81 -10.03 9.66 -6.97
CA ILE A 81 -9.48 8.74 -5.94
C ILE A 81 -8.31 7.90 -6.47
N PRO A 82 -8.41 7.19 -7.62
CA PRO A 82 -7.28 6.42 -8.14
C PRO A 82 -6.05 7.29 -8.44
N ALA A 83 -6.28 8.50 -8.93
CA ALA A 83 -5.20 9.45 -9.22
C ALA A 83 -4.54 9.96 -7.93
N GLY A 84 -5.33 10.25 -6.90
CA GLY A 84 -4.84 10.64 -5.58
C GLY A 84 -3.99 9.53 -4.93
N ILE A 85 -4.47 8.28 -4.98
CA ILE A 85 -3.72 7.10 -4.53
C ILE A 85 -2.44 6.94 -5.35
N GLY A 86 -2.51 7.12 -6.67
CA GLY A 86 -1.35 7.04 -7.54
C GLY A 86 -0.27 8.07 -7.19
N LEU A 87 -0.67 9.33 -6.97
CA LEU A 87 0.24 10.39 -6.55
C LEU A 87 0.82 10.11 -5.15
N PHE A 88 0.00 9.63 -4.22
CA PHE A 88 0.43 9.23 -2.88
C PHE A 88 1.49 8.12 -2.93
N ILE A 89 1.28 7.08 -3.73
CA ILE A 89 2.25 5.98 -3.87
C ILE A 89 3.52 6.43 -4.59
N ALA A 90 3.41 7.28 -5.60
CA ALA A 90 4.59 7.89 -6.22
C ALA A 90 5.39 8.73 -5.22
N PHE A 91 4.71 9.49 -4.37
CA PHE A 91 5.33 10.28 -3.30
C PHE A 91 6.06 9.38 -2.28
N LEU A 92 5.42 8.29 -1.85
CA LEU A 92 6.07 7.26 -1.02
C LEU A 92 7.32 6.67 -1.69
N GLY A 93 7.23 6.36 -2.97
CA GLY A 93 8.37 5.89 -3.77
C GLY A 93 9.52 6.90 -3.79
N LEU A 94 9.22 8.19 -3.99
CA LEU A 94 10.20 9.28 -3.98
C LEU A 94 10.86 9.46 -2.60
N GLN A 95 10.11 9.29 -1.52
CA GLN A 95 10.63 9.33 -0.14
C GLN A 95 11.52 8.11 0.15
N ASN A 96 11.07 6.90 -0.20
CA ASN A 96 11.85 5.67 0.00
C ASN A 96 13.14 5.67 -0.82
N ALA A 97 13.15 6.33 -1.97
CA ALA A 97 14.35 6.58 -2.77
C ALA A 97 15.29 7.63 -2.14
N GLY A 98 14.80 8.39 -1.15
CA GLY A 98 15.51 9.55 -0.60
C GLY A 98 15.63 10.70 -1.60
N LEU A 99 14.81 10.74 -2.65
CA LEU A 99 14.75 11.84 -3.61
C LEU A 99 14.02 13.04 -3.02
N ILE A 100 12.96 12.79 -2.27
CA ILE A 100 12.26 13.79 -1.46
C ILE A 100 12.68 13.60 -0.01
N VAL A 101 13.10 14.68 0.61
CA VAL A 101 13.58 14.74 2.00
C VAL A 101 12.79 15.77 2.79
N ASN A 102 12.78 15.62 4.11
CA ASN A 102 12.20 16.61 4.99
C ASN A 102 13.04 17.90 4.98
N ASP A 103 12.36 19.04 5.04
CA ASP A 103 12.96 20.37 5.09
C ASP A 103 12.18 21.23 6.09
N GLU A 104 12.88 21.89 7.02
CA GLU A 104 12.24 22.66 8.08
C GLU A 104 11.51 23.91 7.56
N SER A 105 11.91 24.44 6.40
CA SER A 105 11.32 25.67 5.84
C SER A 105 10.18 25.40 4.87
N THR A 106 10.29 24.33 4.07
CA THR A 106 9.33 24.01 2.99
C THR A 106 8.56 22.72 3.20
N LEU A 107 8.76 22.05 4.34
CA LEU A 107 8.26 20.73 4.74
C LEU A 107 8.85 19.59 3.91
N VAL A 108 8.98 19.76 2.60
CA VAL A 108 9.60 18.79 1.69
C VAL A 108 10.50 19.49 0.70
N ASN A 109 11.63 18.87 0.39
CA ASN A 109 12.61 19.40 -0.56
C ASN A 109 13.19 18.26 -1.41
N LEU A 110 13.75 18.60 -2.57
CA LEU A 110 14.53 17.66 -3.36
C LEU A 110 15.89 17.44 -2.69
N ALA A 111 16.30 16.19 -2.57
CA ALA A 111 17.59 15.86 -2.00
C ALA A 111 18.73 16.50 -2.80
N SER A 112 19.74 17.02 -2.11
CA SER A 112 20.92 17.59 -2.76
C SER A 112 21.74 16.49 -3.47
N PHE A 113 22.14 16.78 -4.69
CA PHE A 113 23.11 15.99 -5.47
C PHE A 113 24.49 16.67 -5.48
N ASN A 114 24.66 17.76 -4.75
CA ASN A 114 25.90 18.53 -4.77
C ASN A 114 26.91 17.97 -3.77
N VAL A 115 27.88 17.24 -4.27
CA VAL A 115 29.01 16.67 -3.48
C VAL A 115 29.98 17.77 -3.04
N LEU A 116 30.10 18.84 -3.82
CA LEU A 116 31.12 19.88 -3.59
C LEU A 116 30.85 20.75 -2.38
N ASN A 117 29.58 20.91 -1.97
CA ASN A 117 29.20 21.71 -0.81
C ASN A 117 29.16 20.91 0.51
N GLY A 118 29.66 19.67 0.51
CA GLY A 118 29.71 18.84 1.72
C GLY A 118 28.34 18.31 2.24
N ASN A 119 27.24 18.67 1.58
CA ASN A 119 25.88 18.31 2.03
C ASN A 119 25.44 16.96 1.49
N ALA A 120 26.19 16.33 0.56
CA ALA A 120 25.89 15.03 0.03
C ALA A 120 27.18 14.22 -0.18
N SER A 121 27.16 12.97 0.26
CA SER A 121 28.25 12.01 -0.02
C SER A 121 27.86 11.10 -1.18
N TRP A 122 28.85 10.47 -1.83
CA TRP A 122 28.57 9.49 -2.87
C TRP A 122 27.69 8.36 -2.35
N ALA A 123 27.88 7.91 -1.12
CA ALA A 123 27.06 6.89 -0.48
C ALA A 123 25.58 7.28 -0.37
N THR A 124 25.27 8.57 -0.17
CA THR A 124 23.88 9.06 -0.10
C THR A 124 23.27 9.36 -1.46
N ILE A 125 24.09 9.63 -2.50
CA ILE A 125 23.63 9.94 -3.85
C ILE A 125 23.40 8.67 -4.67
N MET A 126 24.26 7.65 -4.50
CA MET A 126 24.22 6.42 -5.28
C MET A 126 22.85 5.74 -5.27
N PRO A 127 22.15 5.53 -4.12
CA PRO A 127 20.82 4.92 -4.11
C PRO A 127 19.78 5.72 -4.93
N LYS A 128 19.89 7.06 -4.93
CA LYS A 128 18.99 7.95 -5.69
C LYS A 128 19.18 7.78 -7.19
N ILE A 129 20.46 7.69 -7.63
CA ILE A 129 20.80 7.41 -9.04
C ILE A 129 20.28 6.03 -9.45
N VAL A 130 20.41 5.03 -8.58
CA VAL A 130 19.88 3.68 -8.82
C VAL A 130 18.38 3.72 -9.04
N THR A 131 17.63 4.46 -8.21
CA THR A 131 16.18 4.61 -8.38
C THR A 131 15.83 5.23 -9.72
N ILE A 132 16.51 6.30 -10.11
CA ILE A 132 16.27 6.97 -11.39
C ILE A 132 16.61 6.00 -12.55
N ALA A 133 17.74 5.30 -12.48
CA ALA A 133 18.14 4.32 -13.49
C ALA A 133 17.12 3.17 -13.60
N ALA A 134 16.69 2.61 -12.47
CA ALA A 134 15.68 1.56 -12.43
C ALA A 134 14.34 2.06 -13.03
N LEU A 135 13.91 3.29 -12.70
CA LEU A 135 12.70 3.90 -13.26
C LEU A 135 12.80 4.06 -14.78
N VAL A 136 13.95 4.52 -15.30
CA VAL A 136 14.20 4.63 -16.74
C VAL A 136 14.15 3.26 -17.40
N ILE A 137 14.76 2.23 -16.78
CA ILE A 137 14.69 0.86 -17.30
C ILE A 137 13.25 0.39 -17.39
N ILE A 138 12.45 0.56 -16.31
CA ILE A 138 11.02 0.20 -16.30
C ILE A 138 10.29 0.91 -17.44
N ALA A 139 10.46 2.22 -17.55
CA ALA A 139 9.79 3.03 -18.55
C ALA A 139 10.14 2.60 -19.99
N VAL A 140 11.42 2.39 -20.29
CA VAL A 140 11.90 1.94 -21.61
C VAL A 140 11.35 0.56 -21.95
N LEU A 141 11.42 -0.39 -21.03
CA LEU A 141 10.90 -1.75 -21.23
C LEU A 141 9.38 -1.75 -21.42
N SER A 142 8.67 -0.91 -20.67
CA SER A 142 7.22 -0.76 -20.78
C SER A 142 6.82 -0.18 -22.14
N VAL A 143 7.49 0.88 -22.60
CA VAL A 143 7.26 1.45 -23.95
C VAL A 143 7.56 0.43 -25.05
N ARG A 144 8.57 -0.40 -24.86
CA ARG A 144 8.88 -1.50 -25.80
C ARG A 144 7.94 -2.70 -25.67
N LYS A 145 6.95 -2.65 -24.79
CA LYS A 145 5.98 -3.73 -24.52
C LYS A 145 6.64 -5.06 -24.12
N ILE A 146 7.77 -4.99 -23.42
CA ILE A 146 8.45 -6.18 -22.88
C ILE A 146 7.70 -6.60 -21.62
N LYS A 147 7.22 -7.85 -21.60
CA LYS A 147 6.49 -8.41 -20.46
C LYS A 147 7.36 -8.45 -19.21
N GLY A 148 6.78 -8.10 -18.06
CA GLY A 148 7.51 -8.05 -16.78
C GLY A 148 8.46 -6.86 -16.66
N SER A 149 8.17 -5.75 -17.33
CA SER A 149 9.01 -4.54 -17.32
C SER A 149 9.38 -4.06 -15.93
N VAL A 150 8.43 -4.12 -14.98
CA VAL A 150 8.63 -3.74 -13.57
C VAL A 150 9.63 -4.69 -12.90
N LEU A 151 9.47 -6.00 -13.08
CA LEU A 151 10.38 -7.00 -12.51
C LEU A 151 11.81 -6.81 -13.03
N TRP A 152 11.97 -6.67 -14.35
CA TRP A 152 13.28 -6.44 -14.95
C TRP A 152 13.91 -5.12 -14.51
N GLY A 153 13.09 -4.10 -14.26
CA GLY A 153 13.56 -2.83 -13.71
C GLY A 153 14.07 -2.95 -12.28
N ILE A 154 13.36 -3.68 -11.40
CA ILE A 154 13.78 -3.95 -10.02
C ILE A 154 15.09 -4.76 -10.03
N LEU A 155 15.15 -5.83 -10.81
CA LEU A 155 16.37 -6.66 -10.92
C LEU A 155 17.54 -5.87 -11.49
N GLY A 156 17.32 -5.11 -12.57
CA GLY A 156 18.33 -4.24 -13.16
C GLY A 156 18.84 -3.18 -12.19
N GLY A 157 17.91 -2.52 -11.46
CA GLY A 157 18.25 -1.58 -10.40
C GLY A 157 19.07 -2.22 -9.27
N THR A 158 18.70 -3.44 -8.87
CA THR A 158 19.45 -4.21 -7.87
C THR A 158 20.88 -4.50 -8.33
N VAL A 159 21.05 -4.95 -9.57
CA VAL A 159 22.39 -5.18 -10.14
C VAL A 159 23.20 -3.89 -10.17
N ILE A 160 22.61 -2.79 -10.64
CA ILE A 160 23.28 -1.48 -10.67
C ILE A 160 23.69 -1.04 -9.26
N TYR A 161 22.80 -1.24 -8.25
CA TYR A 161 23.08 -0.91 -6.87
C TYR A 161 24.34 -1.61 -6.35
N TYR A 162 24.44 -2.92 -6.56
CA TYR A 162 25.60 -3.68 -6.11
C TYR A 162 26.86 -3.37 -6.93
N VAL A 163 26.75 -3.16 -8.23
CA VAL A 163 27.90 -2.75 -9.06
C VAL A 163 28.45 -1.41 -8.62
N LEU A 164 27.59 -0.42 -8.38
CA LEU A 164 28.00 0.87 -7.87
C LEU A 164 28.49 0.80 -6.43
N GLY A 165 28.02 -0.15 -5.64
CA GLY A 165 28.48 -0.39 -4.28
C GLY A 165 30.00 -0.63 -4.19
N PHE A 166 30.63 -1.23 -5.20
CA PHE A 166 32.08 -1.38 -5.25
C PHE A 166 32.86 -0.06 -5.25
N THR A 167 32.21 1.04 -5.57
CA THR A 167 32.83 2.38 -5.57
C THR A 167 32.84 3.02 -4.17
N ILE A 168 32.15 2.43 -3.20
CA ILE A 168 32.03 2.93 -1.83
C ILE A 168 32.91 2.07 -0.92
N PRO A 169 33.94 2.65 -0.28
CA PRO A 169 34.76 1.90 0.69
C PRO A 169 33.90 1.36 1.83
N GLY A 170 34.08 0.08 2.16
CA GLY A 170 33.35 -0.57 3.26
C GLY A 170 31.88 -0.89 2.96
N PHE A 171 31.39 -0.72 1.74
CA PHE A 171 29.99 -0.98 1.38
C PHE A 171 29.54 -2.42 1.71
N TYR A 172 30.45 -3.38 1.54
CA TYR A 172 30.17 -4.81 1.80
C TYR A 172 30.60 -5.26 3.20
N ASP A 173 31.17 -4.37 4.03
CA ASP A 173 31.60 -4.72 5.37
C ASP A 173 30.36 -5.00 6.23
N GLY A 174 30.28 -6.21 6.81
CA GLY A 174 29.11 -6.64 7.57
C GLY A 174 27.86 -6.98 6.75
N PHE A 175 27.92 -6.94 5.41
CA PHE A 175 26.74 -7.14 4.55
C PHE A 175 26.00 -8.46 4.81
N PHE A 176 26.73 -9.50 5.18
CA PHE A 176 26.17 -10.82 5.54
C PHE A 176 25.97 -11.01 7.05
N GLU A 177 26.36 -10.03 7.88
CA GLU A 177 26.16 -10.09 9.33
C GLU A 177 24.66 -9.97 9.64
N GLY A 178 24.12 -10.99 10.31
CA GLY A 178 22.70 -11.07 10.65
C GLY A 178 21.79 -11.67 9.56
N MET A 179 22.31 -12.00 8.40
CA MET A 179 21.53 -12.73 7.39
C MET A 179 21.45 -14.22 7.77
N THR A 180 20.28 -14.64 8.19
CA THR A 180 19.98 -16.07 8.35
C THR A 180 19.55 -16.64 7.00
N LEU A 181 20.38 -17.49 6.42
CA LEU A 181 20.05 -18.24 5.19
C LEU A 181 19.04 -19.38 5.44
N ASN A 182 18.51 -19.48 6.66
CA ASN A 182 17.52 -20.50 6.99
C ASN A 182 16.13 -20.07 6.48
N PRO A 183 15.56 -20.72 5.45
CA PRO A 183 14.28 -20.36 4.88
C PRO A 183 13.10 -20.56 5.85
N PHE A 184 13.29 -21.37 6.90
CA PHE A 184 12.26 -21.64 7.90
C PHE A 184 12.31 -20.70 9.10
N ALA A 185 13.37 -19.88 9.26
CA ALA A 185 13.49 -18.95 10.39
C ALA A 185 12.34 -17.96 10.40
N ALA A 186 12.06 -17.32 9.26
CA ALA A 186 10.97 -16.36 9.10
C ALA A 186 9.59 -16.97 9.42
N PHE A 187 9.39 -18.24 9.12
CA PHE A 187 8.15 -18.95 9.45
C PHE A 187 8.05 -19.23 10.97
N GLY A 188 9.14 -19.62 11.60
CA GLY A 188 9.21 -19.81 13.05
C GLY A 188 8.96 -18.50 13.82
N ASP A 189 9.58 -17.41 13.38
CA ASP A 189 9.40 -16.08 13.98
C ASP A 189 7.97 -15.60 13.82
N TRP A 190 7.38 -15.76 12.62
CA TRP A 190 5.97 -15.43 12.40
C TRP A 190 5.05 -16.23 13.32
N ALA A 191 5.22 -17.54 13.42
CA ALA A 191 4.37 -18.41 14.25
C ALA A 191 4.44 -18.07 15.73
N SER A 192 5.62 -17.65 16.22
CA SER A 192 5.85 -17.36 17.64
C SER A 192 5.52 -15.90 18.02
N MET A 193 5.80 -14.95 17.12
CA MET A 193 5.72 -13.51 17.43
C MET A 193 4.42 -12.84 16.96
N SER A 194 3.78 -13.37 15.92
CA SER A 194 2.66 -12.67 15.27
C SER A 194 1.36 -13.48 15.26
N PHE A 195 1.43 -14.77 14.92
CA PHE A 195 0.24 -15.58 14.73
C PHE A 195 -0.58 -15.73 16.01
N GLY A 196 -1.88 -15.42 15.93
CA GLY A 196 -2.83 -15.56 17.03
C GLY A 196 -2.65 -14.59 18.20
N LYS A 197 -1.71 -13.63 18.13
CA LYS A 197 -1.50 -12.64 19.18
C LYS A 197 -2.71 -11.79 19.47
N VAL A 198 -3.55 -11.56 18.48
CA VAL A 198 -4.84 -10.85 18.64
C VAL A 198 -5.71 -11.51 19.72
N PHE A 199 -5.72 -12.85 19.84
CA PHE A 199 -6.52 -13.57 20.82
C PHE A 199 -5.81 -13.79 22.16
N THR A 200 -4.49 -13.96 22.14
CA THR A 200 -3.71 -14.29 23.36
C THR A 200 -3.34 -13.07 24.18
N GLN A 201 -3.08 -11.94 23.53
CA GLN A 201 -2.59 -10.71 24.17
C GLN A 201 -3.39 -9.46 23.74
N GLY A 202 -4.19 -9.56 22.66
CA GLY A 202 -4.86 -8.39 22.06
C GLY A 202 -5.92 -7.74 22.95
N PHE A 203 -6.61 -8.52 23.77
CA PHE A 203 -7.65 -8.03 24.67
C PHE A 203 -7.11 -7.61 26.04
N ASP A 204 -5.81 -7.71 26.28
CA ASP A 204 -5.19 -7.17 27.50
C ASP A 204 -4.83 -5.69 27.30
N PHE A 205 -5.70 -4.81 27.78
CA PHE A 205 -5.50 -3.36 27.75
C PHE A 205 -4.95 -2.81 29.07
N SER A 206 -4.44 -3.67 29.96
CA SER A 206 -3.93 -3.26 31.27
C SER A 206 -2.86 -2.17 31.18
N HIS A 207 -1.96 -2.28 30.23
CA HIS A 207 -0.91 -1.27 29.98
C HIS A 207 -1.49 0.11 29.61
N TYR A 208 -2.52 0.15 28.77
CA TYR A 208 -3.20 1.39 28.39
C TYR A 208 -3.98 1.97 29.58
N LEU A 209 -4.73 1.13 30.29
CA LEU A 209 -5.55 1.53 31.43
C LEU A 209 -4.75 1.98 32.66
N ALA A 210 -3.45 1.69 32.72
CA ALA A 210 -2.57 2.21 33.77
C ALA A 210 -2.48 3.74 33.77
N ASN A 211 -2.66 4.38 32.60
CA ASN A 211 -2.55 5.85 32.45
C ASN A 211 -3.83 6.51 31.93
N HIS A 212 -4.86 5.74 31.54
CA HIS A 212 -6.08 6.23 30.91
C HIS A 212 -7.32 5.61 31.53
N THR A 213 -8.48 6.24 31.33
CA THR A 213 -9.75 5.72 31.82
C THR A 213 -10.37 4.68 30.87
N THR A 214 -11.31 3.89 31.34
CA THR A 214 -12.09 2.96 30.49
C THR A 214 -12.91 3.70 29.43
N ALA A 215 -13.36 4.92 29.73
CA ALA A 215 -14.08 5.75 28.77
C ALA A 215 -13.16 6.19 27.61
N ASP A 216 -11.91 6.56 27.92
CA ASP A 216 -10.90 6.91 26.90
C ASP A 216 -10.57 5.70 26.01
N LEU A 217 -10.48 4.49 26.63
CA LEU A 217 -10.25 3.26 25.87
C LEU A 217 -11.39 2.98 24.87
N VAL A 218 -12.65 3.05 25.33
CA VAL A 218 -13.79 2.83 24.45
C VAL A 218 -13.85 3.86 23.33
N LEU A 219 -13.58 5.13 23.64
CA LEU A 219 -13.56 6.20 22.65
C LEU A 219 -12.49 5.97 21.62
N ILE A 220 -11.26 5.61 22.03
CA ILE A 220 -10.14 5.40 21.13
C ILE A 220 -10.38 4.16 20.25
N ILE A 221 -10.91 3.07 20.80
CA ILE A 221 -11.27 1.88 20.03
C ILE A 221 -12.32 2.23 18.97
N ALA A 222 -13.39 2.92 19.35
CA ALA A 222 -14.47 3.26 18.43
C ALA A 222 -14.01 4.20 17.32
N THR A 223 -13.29 5.27 17.66
CA THR A 223 -12.82 6.25 16.68
C THR A 223 -11.74 5.68 15.77
N THR A 224 -10.82 4.87 16.31
CA THR A 224 -9.74 4.29 15.53
C THR A 224 -10.24 3.16 14.60
N ALA A 225 -11.13 2.29 15.10
CA ALA A 225 -11.76 1.25 14.26
C ALA A 225 -12.59 1.89 13.12
N LEU A 226 -13.32 2.98 13.40
CA LEU A 226 -14.02 3.73 12.36
C LEU A 226 -13.05 4.35 11.36
N ALA A 227 -11.93 4.92 11.81
CA ALA A 227 -10.92 5.49 10.95
C ALA A 227 -10.27 4.42 10.05
N PHE A 228 -9.92 3.25 10.60
CA PHE A 228 -9.44 2.12 9.81
C PHE A 228 -10.44 1.73 8.74
N CYS A 229 -11.72 1.55 9.12
CA CYS A 229 -12.79 1.15 8.22
C CYS A 229 -12.98 2.14 7.06
N MET A 230 -12.92 3.45 7.34
CA MET A 230 -13.06 4.47 6.31
C MET A 230 -11.85 4.48 5.37
N VAL A 231 -10.61 4.40 5.90
CA VAL A 231 -9.39 4.36 5.08
C VAL A 231 -9.38 3.10 4.22
N ASP A 232 -9.66 1.93 4.81
CA ASP A 232 -9.69 0.64 4.11
C ASP A 232 -10.75 0.64 3.01
N MET A 233 -11.94 1.15 3.29
CA MET A 233 -13.01 1.25 2.29
C MET A 233 -12.59 2.08 1.08
N PHE A 234 -12.00 3.25 1.30
CA PHE A 234 -11.61 4.14 0.19
C PHE A 234 -10.39 3.64 -0.55
N ASP A 235 -9.42 3.04 0.14
CA ASP A 235 -8.24 2.44 -0.48
C ASP A 235 -8.65 1.28 -1.41
N THR A 236 -9.45 0.35 -0.90
CA THR A 236 -9.98 -0.77 -1.71
C THR A 236 -10.81 -0.29 -2.89
N LEU A 237 -11.73 0.67 -2.68
CA LEU A 237 -12.56 1.20 -3.76
C LEU A 237 -11.74 1.86 -4.85
N GLY A 238 -10.79 2.74 -4.44
CA GLY A 238 -9.94 3.45 -5.37
C GLY A 238 -9.04 2.51 -6.17
N THR A 239 -8.46 1.53 -5.52
CA THR A 239 -7.59 0.53 -6.16
C THR A 239 -8.36 -0.39 -7.10
N LEU A 240 -9.53 -0.90 -6.67
CA LEU A 240 -10.41 -1.72 -7.52
C LEU A 240 -10.82 -0.96 -8.78
N TYR A 241 -11.33 0.25 -8.61
CA TYR A 241 -11.78 1.07 -9.73
C TYR A 241 -10.61 1.46 -10.63
N GLY A 242 -9.50 1.89 -10.05
CA GLY A 242 -8.30 2.28 -10.79
C GLY A 242 -7.72 1.15 -11.62
N ALA A 243 -7.56 -0.04 -11.03
CA ALA A 243 -7.02 -1.20 -11.72
C ALA A 243 -7.99 -1.74 -12.79
N CYS A 244 -9.29 -1.85 -12.48
CA CYS A 244 -10.29 -2.31 -13.45
C CYS A 244 -10.46 -1.33 -14.62
N SER A 245 -10.46 -0.03 -14.36
CA SER A 245 -10.50 1.01 -15.41
C SER A 245 -9.26 0.95 -16.31
N ARG A 246 -8.08 0.68 -15.74
CA ARG A 246 -6.83 0.51 -16.49
C ARG A 246 -6.87 -0.73 -17.38
N GLY A 247 -7.54 -1.79 -16.92
CA GLY A 247 -7.64 -3.06 -17.63
C GLY A 247 -8.79 -3.14 -18.62
N ASP A 248 -9.57 -2.07 -18.82
CA ASP A 248 -10.82 -2.10 -19.58
C ASP A 248 -11.76 -3.21 -19.10
N MET A 249 -11.83 -3.41 -17.75
CA MET A 249 -12.62 -4.46 -17.11
C MET A 249 -13.89 -3.94 -16.46
N LEU A 250 -14.18 -2.64 -16.59
CA LEU A 250 -15.45 -2.07 -16.12
C LEU A 250 -16.59 -2.55 -17.02
N ASP A 251 -17.77 -2.76 -16.43
CA ASP A 251 -18.98 -3.11 -17.17
C ASP A 251 -19.51 -1.91 -18.01
N GLU A 252 -20.61 -2.13 -18.75
CA GLU A 252 -21.24 -1.11 -19.59
C GLU A 252 -21.73 0.12 -18.79
N ASN A 253 -21.95 -0.03 -17.49
CA ASN A 253 -22.35 1.02 -16.56
C ASN A 253 -21.13 1.67 -15.86
N GLY A 254 -19.90 1.29 -16.22
CA GLY A 254 -18.68 1.77 -15.60
C GLY A 254 -18.44 1.22 -14.20
N GLN A 255 -19.03 0.07 -13.83
CA GLN A 255 -18.87 -0.56 -12.53
C GLN A 255 -17.86 -1.70 -12.56
N VAL A 256 -17.26 -1.99 -11.41
CA VAL A 256 -16.34 -3.12 -11.24
C VAL A 256 -17.13 -4.42 -11.22
N PRO A 257 -16.77 -5.42 -12.05
CA PRO A 257 -17.45 -6.71 -12.05
C PRO A 257 -17.32 -7.42 -10.70
N ASN A 258 -18.37 -8.12 -10.27
CA ASN A 258 -18.41 -8.81 -8.98
C ASN A 258 -18.01 -7.94 -7.77
N PHE A 259 -18.35 -6.68 -7.80
CA PHE A 259 -17.96 -5.68 -6.80
C PHE A 259 -18.22 -6.14 -5.35
N GLU A 260 -19.44 -6.60 -5.04
CA GLU A 260 -19.79 -7.06 -3.69
C GLU A 260 -18.94 -8.23 -3.21
N LYS A 261 -18.64 -9.18 -4.11
CA LYS A 261 -17.77 -10.33 -3.80
C LYS A 261 -16.32 -9.89 -3.59
N ALA A 262 -15.87 -8.91 -4.38
CA ALA A 262 -14.55 -8.33 -4.21
C ALA A 262 -14.40 -7.67 -2.84
N MET A 263 -15.41 -6.90 -2.45
CA MET A 263 -15.44 -6.22 -1.18
C MET A 263 -15.57 -7.19 0.01
N LEU A 264 -16.32 -8.29 -0.15
CA LEU A 264 -16.44 -9.32 0.88
C LEU A 264 -15.10 -10.06 1.07
N SER A 265 -14.41 -10.39 -0.03
CA SER A 265 -13.09 -11.03 0.07
C SER A 265 -12.06 -10.15 0.79
N ASP A 266 -12.14 -8.84 0.62
CA ASP A 266 -11.28 -7.86 1.27
C ASP A 266 -11.54 -7.80 2.79
N ALA A 267 -12.82 -7.74 3.17
CA ALA A 267 -13.25 -7.76 4.56
C ALA A 267 -12.83 -9.07 5.30
N LEU A 268 -13.01 -10.22 4.64
CA LEU A 268 -12.53 -11.50 5.17
C LEU A 268 -10.99 -11.51 5.28
N ALA A 269 -10.31 -10.94 4.29
CA ALA A 269 -8.87 -10.80 4.27
C ALA A 269 -8.33 -9.99 5.45
N THR A 270 -8.99 -8.90 5.80
CA THR A 270 -8.63 -8.07 6.96
C THR A 270 -8.76 -8.85 8.27
N CYS A 271 -9.85 -9.63 8.44
CA CYS A 271 -10.01 -10.49 9.63
C CYS A 271 -8.89 -11.56 9.71
N VAL A 272 -8.60 -12.24 8.60
CA VAL A 272 -7.52 -13.24 8.53
C VAL A 272 -6.17 -12.58 8.76
N GLY A 273 -5.94 -11.39 8.19
CA GLY A 273 -4.75 -10.57 8.39
C GLY A 273 -4.48 -10.26 9.86
N ALA A 274 -5.51 -9.83 10.59
CA ALA A 274 -5.42 -9.57 12.03
C ALA A 274 -5.03 -10.82 12.84
N VAL A 275 -5.56 -11.99 12.47
CA VAL A 275 -5.17 -13.28 13.11
C VAL A 275 -3.74 -13.66 12.76
N CYS A 276 -3.31 -13.40 11.54
CA CYS A 276 -1.94 -13.65 11.09
C CYS A 276 -0.93 -12.62 11.61
N GLY A 277 -1.39 -11.53 12.25
CA GLY A 277 -0.51 -10.51 12.81
C GLY A 277 -0.10 -9.44 11.80
N THR A 278 -0.94 -9.12 10.81
CA THR A 278 -0.72 -7.98 9.91
C THR A 278 -1.77 -6.90 10.13
N SER A 279 -1.47 -5.67 9.69
CA SER A 279 -2.46 -4.60 9.65
C SER A 279 -3.55 -4.90 8.62
N THR A 280 -4.49 -4.00 8.44
CA THR A 280 -5.60 -4.12 7.49
C THR A 280 -5.12 -4.53 6.10
N VAL A 281 -5.74 -5.59 5.57
CA VAL A 281 -5.41 -6.15 4.25
C VAL A 281 -6.36 -5.57 3.22
N THR A 282 -5.82 -4.87 2.24
CA THR A 282 -6.58 -4.19 1.19
C THR A 282 -6.21 -4.71 -0.19
N THR A 283 -6.95 -4.30 -1.21
CA THR A 283 -6.57 -4.54 -2.60
C THR A 283 -5.28 -3.80 -2.94
N PHE A 284 -4.26 -4.55 -3.38
CA PHE A 284 -2.92 -4.04 -3.58
C PHE A 284 -2.80 -3.28 -4.91
N VAL A 285 -2.37 -2.02 -4.81
CA VAL A 285 -2.30 -1.08 -5.94
C VAL A 285 -1.34 -1.56 -7.02
N GLU A 286 -0.26 -2.22 -6.63
CA GLU A 286 0.77 -2.78 -7.52
C GLU A 286 0.20 -3.84 -8.47
N SER A 287 -0.97 -4.42 -8.16
CA SER A 287 -1.73 -5.27 -9.07
C SER A 287 -2.06 -4.59 -10.40
N SER A 288 -2.10 -3.25 -10.41
CA SER A 288 -2.28 -2.46 -11.64
C SER A 288 -1.19 -2.73 -12.67
N SER A 289 0.02 -3.09 -12.25
CA SER A 289 1.09 -3.50 -13.16
C SER A 289 0.80 -4.84 -13.82
N GLY A 290 0.28 -5.82 -13.06
CA GLY A 290 -0.14 -7.11 -13.59
C GLY A 290 -1.34 -6.99 -14.54
N VAL A 291 -2.28 -6.09 -14.23
CA VAL A 291 -3.40 -5.76 -15.12
C VAL A 291 -2.91 -5.11 -16.42
N ALA A 292 -1.93 -4.21 -16.35
CA ALA A 292 -1.31 -3.59 -17.52
C ALA A 292 -0.59 -4.60 -18.41
N GLU A 293 -0.03 -5.66 -17.84
CA GLU A 293 0.62 -6.78 -18.56
C GLU A 293 -0.40 -7.79 -19.16
N GLY A 294 -1.69 -7.61 -18.89
CA GLY A 294 -2.77 -8.43 -19.46
C GLY A 294 -3.45 -9.39 -18.48
N GLY A 295 -3.21 -9.28 -17.19
CA GLY A 295 -3.98 -10.01 -16.17
C GLY A 295 -5.45 -9.60 -16.21
N ARG A 296 -6.37 -10.56 -16.28
CA ARG A 296 -7.83 -10.31 -16.41
C ARG A 296 -8.70 -11.17 -15.51
N THR A 297 -8.14 -12.20 -14.90
CA THR A 297 -8.91 -13.19 -14.15
C THR A 297 -8.29 -13.49 -12.81
N GLY A 298 -9.06 -14.13 -11.92
CA GLY A 298 -8.61 -14.61 -10.62
C GLY A 298 -7.40 -15.55 -10.66
N LEU A 299 -7.11 -16.16 -11.83
CA LEU A 299 -5.91 -16.98 -11.99
C LEU A 299 -4.62 -16.16 -11.76
N SER A 300 -4.59 -14.90 -12.20
CA SER A 300 -3.45 -13.98 -11.90
C SER A 300 -3.32 -13.76 -10.40
N SER A 301 -4.43 -13.53 -9.71
CA SER A 301 -4.47 -13.38 -8.26
C SER A 301 -3.99 -14.64 -7.56
N PHE A 302 -4.51 -15.80 -7.95
CA PHE A 302 -4.09 -17.09 -7.39
C PHE A 302 -2.59 -17.35 -7.57
N THR A 303 -2.06 -17.07 -8.76
CA THR A 303 -0.62 -17.19 -9.04
C THR A 303 0.20 -16.26 -8.14
N THR A 304 -0.26 -15.02 -7.94
CA THR A 304 0.37 -14.07 -7.03
C THR A 304 0.41 -14.61 -5.59
N GLY A 305 -0.68 -15.22 -5.11
CA GLY A 305 -0.73 -15.87 -3.80
C GLY A 305 0.28 -17.01 -3.68
N CYS A 306 0.36 -17.89 -4.67
CA CYS A 306 1.36 -18.95 -4.70
C CYS A 306 2.80 -18.40 -4.68
N LEU A 307 3.05 -17.30 -5.41
CA LEU A 307 4.37 -16.66 -5.42
C LEU A 307 4.69 -16.00 -4.09
N PHE A 308 3.72 -15.40 -3.39
CA PHE A 308 3.93 -14.89 -2.03
C PHE A 308 4.29 -15.99 -1.04
N PHE A 309 3.65 -17.15 -1.16
CA PHE A 309 4.02 -18.31 -0.35
C PHE A 309 5.46 -18.78 -0.61
N VAL A 310 5.86 -18.87 -1.87
CA VAL A 310 7.24 -19.18 -2.24
C VAL A 310 8.20 -18.09 -1.76
N ALA A 311 7.83 -16.82 -1.91
CA ALA A 311 8.64 -15.68 -1.49
C ALA A 311 8.88 -15.64 0.03
N MET A 312 8.00 -16.22 0.84
CA MET A 312 8.21 -16.35 2.28
C MET A 312 9.44 -17.19 2.58
N PHE A 313 9.66 -18.28 1.86
CA PHE A 313 10.87 -19.11 2.00
C PHE A 313 12.10 -18.46 1.35
N LEU A 314 11.88 -17.53 0.43
CA LEU A 314 12.93 -16.74 -0.22
C LEU A 314 13.18 -15.40 0.49
N SER A 315 12.61 -15.18 1.68
CA SER A 315 12.75 -13.91 2.42
C SER A 315 14.20 -13.46 2.61
N PRO A 316 15.20 -14.35 2.84
CA PRO A 316 16.61 -13.94 2.89
C PRO A 316 17.11 -13.36 1.55
N ILE A 317 16.63 -13.89 0.43
CA ILE A 317 16.98 -13.39 -0.92
C ILE A 317 16.24 -12.09 -1.22
N ALA A 318 14.97 -11.99 -0.79
CA ALA A 318 14.19 -10.75 -0.95
C ALA A 318 14.81 -9.57 -0.19
N ALA A 319 15.44 -9.84 0.96
CA ALA A 319 16.18 -8.83 1.73
C ALA A 319 17.40 -8.24 0.97
N LEU A 320 17.89 -8.95 -0.05
CA LEU A 320 18.96 -8.44 -0.92
C LEU A 320 18.48 -7.34 -1.90
N ILE A 321 17.19 -7.22 -2.13
CA ILE A 321 16.67 -6.20 -3.05
C ILE A 321 16.66 -4.85 -2.32
N PRO A 322 17.45 -3.87 -2.79
CA PRO A 322 17.55 -2.58 -2.11
C PRO A 322 16.26 -1.78 -2.27
N GLY A 323 15.90 -0.99 -1.24
CA GLY A 323 14.74 -0.12 -1.26
C GLY A 323 14.75 0.90 -2.42
N SER A 324 15.93 1.30 -2.89
CA SER A 324 16.10 2.17 -4.05
C SER A 324 15.63 1.54 -5.37
N ALA A 325 15.74 0.22 -5.52
CA ALA A 325 15.25 -0.48 -6.72
C ALA A 325 13.72 -0.66 -6.66
N THR A 326 13.17 -1.00 -5.49
CA THR A 326 11.70 -1.15 -5.31
C THR A 326 10.97 0.19 -5.35
N ALA A 327 11.60 1.27 -4.88
CA ALA A 327 11.05 2.63 -4.95
C ALA A 327 10.72 3.06 -6.40
N ALA A 328 11.54 2.66 -7.37
CA ALA A 328 11.29 2.91 -8.78
C ALA A 328 9.97 2.27 -9.27
N ALA A 329 9.65 1.07 -8.79
CA ALA A 329 8.41 0.39 -9.11
C ALA A 329 7.20 1.13 -8.51
N LEU A 330 7.29 1.62 -7.27
CA LEU A 330 6.23 2.42 -6.64
C LEU A 330 5.95 3.71 -7.43
N ILE A 331 6.99 4.43 -7.83
CA ILE A 331 6.86 5.63 -8.66
C ILE A 331 6.14 5.28 -9.97
N TYR A 332 6.56 4.19 -10.63
CA TYR A 332 5.96 3.77 -11.90
C TYR A 332 4.49 3.36 -11.74
N VAL A 333 4.13 2.62 -10.70
CA VAL A 333 2.73 2.25 -10.41
C VAL A 333 1.89 3.51 -10.16
N GLY A 334 2.43 4.48 -9.41
CA GLY A 334 1.79 5.77 -9.23
C GLY A 334 1.47 6.46 -10.56
N VAL A 335 2.44 6.48 -11.50
CA VAL A 335 2.24 7.03 -12.86
C VAL A 335 1.13 6.29 -13.61
N LEU A 336 1.07 4.96 -13.52
CA LEU A 336 0.01 4.17 -14.16
C LEU A 336 -1.39 4.56 -13.66
N MET A 337 -1.55 4.86 -12.37
CA MET A 337 -2.82 5.23 -11.76
C MET A 337 -3.24 6.67 -12.07
N MET A 338 -2.30 7.56 -12.40
CA MET A 338 -2.59 8.94 -12.77
C MET A 338 -3.40 9.08 -14.07
N GLY A 339 -3.52 8.02 -14.87
CA GLY A 339 -4.27 8.05 -16.14
C GLY A 339 -5.74 8.47 -16.00
N GLY A 340 -6.35 8.29 -14.82
CA GLY A 340 -7.73 8.72 -14.54
C GLY A 340 -7.94 10.23 -14.55
N VAL A 341 -6.89 11.02 -14.31
CA VAL A 341 -6.92 12.50 -14.30
C VAL A 341 -7.41 13.06 -15.63
N ALA A 342 -7.08 12.41 -16.74
CA ALA A 342 -7.49 12.85 -18.08
C ALA A 342 -9.02 12.76 -18.32
N LYS A 343 -9.73 12.00 -17.49
CA LYS A 343 -11.20 11.85 -17.59
C LYS A 343 -11.98 12.89 -16.78
N ILE A 344 -11.29 13.67 -15.95
CA ILE A 344 -11.89 14.73 -15.12
C ILE A 344 -12.10 15.98 -15.99
N ASP A 345 -13.30 16.55 -15.95
CA ASP A 345 -13.55 17.83 -16.60
C ASP A 345 -12.99 18.98 -15.77
N TRP A 346 -11.79 19.42 -16.13
CA TRP A 346 -11.09 20.52 -15.48
C TRP A 346 -11.64 21.91 -15.82
N ASN A 347 -12.55 22.02 -16.81
CA ASN A 347 -13.17 23.29 -17.18
C ASN A 347 -14.38 23.61 -16.29
N ASP A 348 -15.01 22.58 -15.72
CA ASP A 348 -16.07 22.75 -14.73
C ASP A 348 -15.47 22.87 -13.33
N ILE A 349 -15.53 24.08 -12.76
CA ILE A 349 -14.98 24.38 -11.43
C ILE A 349 -15.64 23.52 -10.35
N SER A 350 -16.92 23.19 -10.50
CA SER A 350 -17.65 22.34 -9.54
C SER A 350 -17.13 20.90 -9.49
N VAL A 351 -16.50 20.42 -10.57
CA VAL A 351 -15.84 19.13 -10.71
C VAL A 351 -14.35 19.23 -10.38
N ALA A 352 -13.69 20.27 -10.90
CA ALA A 352 -12.23 20.43 -10.83
C ALA A 352 -11.72 20.66 -9.40
N VAL A 353 -12.38 21.53 -8.62
CA VAL A 353 -11.94 21.85 -7.25
C VAL A 353 -12.02 20.64 -6.33
N PRO A 354 -13.13 19.90 -6.23
CA PRO A 354 -13.18 18.68 -5.42
C PRO A 354 -12.19 17.61 -5.87
N ALA A 355 -12.05 17.40 -7.17
CA ALA A 355 -11.10 16.45 -7.71
C ALA A 355 -9.64 16.81 -7.34
N PHE A 356 -9.27 18.09 -7.49
CA PHE A 356 -7.96 18.60 -7.12
C PHE A 356 -7.68 18.40 -5.62
N LEU A 357 -8.62 18.79 -4.76
CA LEU A 357 -8.46 18.65 -3.30
C LEU A 357 -8.35 17.18 -2.89
N THR A 358 -9.13 16.29 -3.51
CA THR A 358 -9.02 14.85 -3.27
C THR A 358 -7.61 14.36 -3.59
N ILE A 359 -7.06 14.67 -4.76
CA ILE A 359 -5.72 14.26 -5.18
C ILE A 359 -4.64 14.86 -4.27
N ALA A 360 -4.73 16.15 -3.98
CA ALA A 360 -3.73 16.87 -3.21
C ALA A 360 -3.68 16.41 -1.74
N PHE A 361 -4.84 16.30 -1.10
CA PHE A 361 -4.88 15.94 0.33
C PHE A 361 -4.49 14.48 0.58
N MET A 362 -4.79 13.54 -0.32
CA MET A 362 -4.31 12.18 -0.19
C MET A 362 -2.79 12.12 -0.11
N SER A 363 -2.11 12.90 -0.93
CA SER A 363 -0.66 12.90 -1.03
C SER A 363 0.02 13.72 0.08
N PHE A 364 -0.47 14.93 0.34
CA PHE A 364 0.19 15.84 1.28
C PHE A 364 -0.15 15.57 2.74
N ALA A 365 -1.35 15.04 3.03
CA ALA A 365 -1.73 14.65 4.38
C ALA A 365 -1.28 13.23 4.74
N TYR A 366 -0.63 12.51 3.81
CA TYR A 366 -0.18 11.13 3.99
C TYR A 366 -1.30 10.18 4.39
N ASN A 367 -2.52 10.48 3.92
CA ASN A 367 -3.73 9.75 4.30
C ASN A 367 -4.78 9.79 3.19
N ILE A 368 -5.16 8.62 2.70
CA ILE A 368 -6.13 8.44 1.62
C ILE A 368 -7.52 8.96 2.00
N SER A 369 -7.93 8.79 3.26
CA SER A 369 -9.27 9.21 3.70
C SER A 369 -9.44 10.71 3.77
N TYR A 370 -8.40 11.49 4.06
CA TYR A 370 -8.50 12.95 4.10
C TYR A 370 -8.86 13.56 2.74
N GLY A 371 -8.34 13.00 1.65
CA GLY A 371 -8.72 13.42 0.31
C GLY A 371 -10.19 13.20 0.01
N THR A 372 -10.74 12.07 0.47
CA THR A 372 -12.13 11.70 0.19
C THR A 372 -13.13 12.42 1.10
N VAL A 373 -12.79 12.62 2.39
CA VAL A 373 -13.65 13.28 3.38
C VAL A 373 -13.71 14.80 3.15
N SER A 374 -12.63 15.42 2.74
CA SER A 374 -12.62 16.87 2.49
C SER A 374 -13.63 17.30 1.41
N TYR A 375 -13.98 16.39 0.50
CA TYR A 375 -15.05 16.65 -0.46
C TYR A 375 -16.43 16.71 0.18
N THR A 376 -16.76 15.79 1.12
CA THR A 376 -18.10 15.72 1.74
C THR A 376 -18.45 16.94 2.57
N HIS A 377 -17.47 17.77 2.91
CA HIS A 377 -17.68 19.03 3.62
C HIS A 377 -17.77 20.27 2.69
N LEU A 378 -17.47 20.12 1.40
CA LEU A 378 -17.47 21.20 0.42
C LEU A 378 -18.69 21.18 -0.51
N THR A 379 -19.50 20.14 -0.46
CA THR A 379 -20.79 19.99 -1.15
C THR A 379 -21.94 19.91 -0.17
#